data_7b2ffce8e0ec37467a156f3a281abc2b
#
_entry.id   7b2ffce8e0ec37467a156f3a281abc2b
#
_cell.length_a   1.000
_cell.length_b   1.000
_cell.length_c   1.000
_cell.angle_alpha   90.00
_cell.angle_beta   90.00
_cell.angle_gamma   90.00
#
_symmetry.space_group_name_H-M   'P 1'
#
loop_
_entity.id
_entity.type
_entity.pdbx_description
1 polymer ?
#
loop_
_entity_poly.entity_id
_entity_poly.type
_entity_poly.pdbx_seq_one_letter_code
_entity_poly.pdbx_strand_id
1 'polypeptide(L)'
;MHEIAKKDKLIYFKFLNSLPKKINKLYFGKLEGKFRLNNKSKKKFDPVTNIDRTLEIFLRTEISKKFPDDGIIGEEFKIKKTKSGFSWTIDPIDGTRSFIIGSPTWSNLISVNYKNTPTLGLVNFPMLKKYYITG
;
A
#
# COMPACT_ATOMS: atom_id res chain seq x y z
N MET A 1 17.03 -15.86 -8.49
CA MET A 1 16.35 -14.55 -8.55
C MET A 1 15.72 -14.34 -9.93
N HIS A 2 14.50 -13.84 -9.98
CA HIS A 2 13.79 -13.61 -11.22
C HIS A 2 13.90 -12.14 -11.61
N GLU A 3 14.27 -11.90 -12.87
CA GLU A 3 14.36 -10.55 -13.39
C GLU A 3 13.13 -10.22 -14.22
N ILE A 4 12.68 -8.97 -14.15
CA ILE A 4 11.58 -8.49 -14.97
C ILE A 4 12.11 -7.78 -16.22
N ALA A 5 11.37 -7.86 -17.31
CA ALA A 5 11.73 -7.17 -18.54
C ALA A 5 11.72 -5.64 -18.32
N LYS A 6 12.63 -4.93 -18.98
CA LYS A 6 12.72 -3.47 -18.86
C LYS A 6 11.41 -2.76 -19.17
N LYS A 7 10.68 -3.27 -20.17
CA LYS A 7 9.37 -2.73 -20.55
C LYS A 7 8.38 -2.83 -19.40
N ASP A 8 8.30 -3.99 -18.77
CA ASP A 8 7.40 -4.22 -17.64
C ASP A 8 7.82 -3.35 -16.45
N LYS A 9 9.11 -3.30 -16.15
CA LYS A 9 9.63 -2.48 -15.05
C LYS A 9 9.23 -1.02 -15.21
N LEU A 10 9.28 -0.49 -16.43
CA LEU A 10 8.88 0.90 -16.71
C LEU A 10 7.40 1.11 -16.47
N ILE A 11 6.56 0.18 -16.92
CA ILE A 11 5.10 0.26 -16.73
C ILE A 11 4.75 0.25 -15.26
N TYR A 12 5.32 -0.69 -14.50
CA TYR A 12 5.07 -0.80 -13.06
C TYR A 12 5.62 0.39 -12.29
N PHE A 13 6.80 0.87 -12.66
CA PHE A 13 7.40 2.05 -12.04
C PHE A 13 6.52 3.30 -12.21
N LYS A 14 6.04 3.55 -13.43
CA LYS A 14 5.17 4.70 -13.71
C LYS A 14 3.89 4.63 -12.90
N PHE A 15 3.29 3.46 -12.81
CA PHE A 15 2.07 3.28 -12.01
C PHE A 15 2.36 3.51 -10.54
N LEU A 16 3.39 2.86 -10.00
CA LEU A 16 3.78 2.98 -8.60
C LEU A 16 4.08 4.45 -8.24
N ASN A 17 4.79 5.15 -9.12
CA ASN A 17 5.11 6.56 -8.93
C ASN A 17 3.88 7.49 -8.95
N SER A 18 2.76 7.03 -9.48
CA SER A 18 1.52 7.81 -9.50
C SER A 18 0.70 7.66 -8.21
N LEU A 19 0.99 6.66 -7.40
CA LEU A 19 0.18 6.34 -6.22
C LEU A 19 0.27 7.37 -5.09
N PRO A 20 1.43 7.96 -4.76
CA PRO A 20 1.50 8.94 -3.67
C PRO A 20 0.50 10.09 -3.81
N LYS A 21 0.40 10.66 -5.00
CA LYS A 21 -0.55 11.76 -5.27
C LYS A 21 -1.99 11.31 -5.06
N LYS A 22 -2.33 10.12 -5.52
CA LYS A 22 -3.69 9.56 -5.37
C LYS A 22 -4.02 9.24 -3.92
N ILE A 23 -3.08 8.64 -3.20
CA ILE A 23 -3.24 8.32 -1.77
C ILE A 23 -3.44 9.62 -0.97
N ASN A 24 -2.57 10.61 -1.19
CA ASN A 24 -2.63 11.87 -0.46
C ASN A 24 -3.94 12.62 -0.75
N LYS A 25 -4.39 12.61 -1.99
CA LYS A 25 -5.67 13.24 -2.37
C LYS A 25 -6.85 12.60 -1.63
N LEU A 26 -6.86 11.27 -1.56
CA LEU A 26 -7.91 10.55 -0.83
C LEU A 26 -7.83 10.85 0.66
N TYR A 27 -6.64 10.75 1.25
CA TYR A 27 -6.45 10.92 2.68
C TYR A 27 -6.83 12.34 3.12
N PHE A 28 -6.20 13.35 2.54
CA PHE A 28 -6.46 14.74 2.95
C PHE A 28 -7.83 15.23 2.54
N GLY A 29 -8.40 14.71 1.46
CA GLY A 29 -9.72 15.11 0.99
C GLY A 29 -10.89 14.49 1.73
N LYS A 30 -10.74 13.24 2.22
CA LYS A 30 -11.89 12.48 2.74
C LYS A 30 -11.64 11.75 4.05
N LEU A 31 -10.41 11.42 4.40
CA LEU A 31 -10.13 10.50 5.50
C LEU A 31 -9.51 11.15 6.73
N GLU A 32 -8.79 12.24 6.56
CA GLU A 32 -8.08 12.90 7.66
C GLU A 32 -9.02 13.22 8.83
N GLY A 33 -8.62 12.82 10.04
CA GLY A 33 -9.38 13.07 11.25
C GLY A 33 -10.63 12.22 11.47
N LYS A 34 -10.92 11.29 10.56
CA LYS A 34 -12.17 10.51 10.59
C LYS A 34 -11.95 9.03 10.93
N PHE A 35 -10.92 8.72 11.71
CA PHE A 35 -10.66 7.32 12.01
C PHE A 35 -11.41 6.82 13.25
N ARG A 36 -11.74 5.52 13.20
CA ARG A 36 -12.26 4.76 14.33
C ARG A 36 -11.30 3.61 14.61
N LEU A 37 -11.01 3.38 15.88
CA LEU A 37 -10.03 2.39 16.31
C LEU A 37 -10.68 1.06 16.65
N ASN A 38 -10.10 -0.02 16.11
CA ASN A 38 -10.37 -1.39 16.53
C ASN A 38 -9.06 -2.06 16.90
N ASN A 39 -9.13 -3.12 17.72
CA ASN A 39 -7.96 -3.91 18.06
C ASN A 39 -8.08 -5.30 17.45
N LYS A 40 -7.08 -5.69 16.63
CA LYS A 40 -7.08 -7.00 15.93
C LYS A 40 -6.82 -8.17 16.88
N SER A 41 -6.15 -7.96 18.00
CA SER A 41 -5.80 -9.01 18.94
C SER A 41 -6.39 -8.73 20.31
N LYS A 42 -6.98 -9.76 20.94
CA LYS A 42 -7.51 -9.65 22.30
C LYS A 42 -6.42 -9.69 23.38
N LYS A 43 -5.24 -10.23 23.04
CA LYS A 43 -4.15 -10.45 24.03
C LYS A 43 -3.13 -9.33 24.07
N LYS A 44 -2.99 -8.54 23.01
CA LYS A 44 -2.03 -7.44 22.91
C LYS A 44 -2.60 -6.32 22.06
N PHE A 45 -2.02 -5.14 22.22
CA PHE A 45 -2.44 -3.99 21.43
C PHE A 45 -1.96 -4.15 19.96
N ASP A 46 -2.89 -4.45 19.07
CA ASP A 46 -2.66 -4.60 17.64
C ASP A 46 -3.74 -3.79 16.90
N PRO A 47 -3.60 -2.45 16.88
CA PRO A 47 -4.65 -1.59 16.39
C PRO A 47 -4.82 -1.61 14.89
N VAL A 48 -6.05 -1.42 14.44
CA VAL A 48 -6.41 -1.15 13.06
C VAL A 48 -7.47 -0.06 13.06
N THR A 49 -7.44 0.80 12.04
CA THR A 49 -8.44 1.84 11.89
C THR A 49 -9.28 1.57 10.63
N ASN A 50 -10.45 2.22 10.54
CA ASN A 50 -11.23 2.18 9.31
C ASN A 50 -10.46 2.78 8.13
N ILE A 51 -9.46 3.63 8.40
CA ILE A 51 -8.62 4.25 7.37
C ILE A 51 -7.66 3.22 6.76
N ASP A 52 -7.08 2.32 7.57
CA ASP A 52 -6.29 1.18 7.07
C ASP A 52 -7.09 0.40 6.01
N ARG A 53 -8.32 0.05 6.35
CA ARG A 53 -9.19 -0.73 5.46
C ARG A 53 -9.57 0.05 4.21
N THR A 54 -9.92 1.31 4.37
CA THR A 54 -10.31 2.16 3.24
C THR A 54 -9.15 2.35 2.26
N LEU A 55 -7.96 2.59 2.77
CA LEU A 55 -6.77 2.73 1.94
C LEU A 55 -6.43 1.41 1.23
N GLU A 56 -6.56 0.28 1.92
CA GLU A 56 -6.31 -1.02 1.27
C GLU A 56 -7.30 -1.29 0.14
N ILE A 57 -8.59 -1.02 0.35
CA ILE A 57 -9.62 -1.17 -0.69
C ILE A 57 -9.29 -0.26 -1.88
N PHE A 58 -8.91 0.98 -1.62
CA PHE A 58 -8.55 1.93 -2.66
C PHE A 58 -7.37 1.41 -3.50
N LEU A 59 -6.29 0.97 -2.84
CA LEU A 59 -5.11 0.46 -3.53
C LEU A 59 -5.43 -0.80 -4.33
N ARG A 60 -6.17 -1.73 -3.74
CA ARG A 60 -6.61 -2.95 -4.45
C ARG A 60 -7.41 -2.61 -5.71
N THR A 61 -8.29 -1.64 -5.62
CA THR A 61 -9.11 -1.19 -6.74
C THR A 61 -8.26 -0.60 -7.85
N GLU A 62 -7.34 0.30 -7.50
CA GLU A 62 -6.45 0.94 -8.48
C GLU A 62 -5.52 -0.07 -9.16
N ILE A 63 -4.93 -0.96 -8.38
CA ILE A 63 -4.05 -2.01 -8.91
C ILE A 63 -4.82 -2.95 -9.83
N SER A 64 -5.99 -3.41 -9.43
CA SER A 64 -6.78 -4.38 -10.21
C SER A 64 -7.33 -3.80 -11.50
N LYS A 65 -7.58 -2.49 -11.54
CA LYS A 65 -7.98 -1.82 -12.79
C LYS A 65 -6.87 -1.85 -13.84
N LYS A 66 -5.64 -1.62 -13.42
CA LYS A 66 -4.49 -1.57 -14.34
C LYS A 66 -3.89 -2.94 -14.59
N PHE A 67 -3.84 -3.77 -13.57
CA PHE A 67 -3.20 -5.09 -13.60
C PHE A 67 -4.16 -6.15 -13.04
N PRO A 68 -5.21 -6.52 -13.80
CA PRO A 68 -6.25 -7.43 -13.28
C PRO A 68 -5.75 -8.83 -12.94
N ASP A 69 -4.65 -9.28 -13.53
CA ASP A 69 -4.10 -10.62 -13.28
C ASP A 69 -3.03 -10.66 -12.20
N ASP A 70 -2.70 -9.52 -11.62
CA ASP A 70 -1.71 -9.46 -10.54
C ASP A 70 -2.31 -9.88 -9.21
N GLY A 71 -1.48 -10.54 -8.39
CA GLY A 71 -1.84 -10.87 -7.03
C GLY A 71 -1.72 -9.67 -6.11
N ILE A 72 -2.41 -9.72 -4.97
CA ILE A 72 -2.34 -8.67 -3.95
C ILE A 72 -2.29 -9.32 -2.57
N ILE A 73 -1.31 -8.92 -1.78
CA ILE A 73 -1.12 -9.34 -0.39
C ILE A 73 -1.23 -8.07 0.46
N GLY A 74 -2.29 -8.00 1.27
CA GLY A 74 -2.52 -6.85 2.15
C GLY A 74 -2.63 -7.27 3.61
N GLU A 75 -2.94 -6.31 4.46
CA GLU A 75 -3.03 -6.50 5.91
C GLU A 75 -4.44 -6.91 6.36
N GLU A 76 -5.47 -6.37 5.70
CA GLU A 76 -6.83 -6.40 6.22
C GLU A 76 -7.77 -7.32 5.45
N PHE A 77 -7.45 -7.65 4.21
CA PHE A 77 -8.33 -8.43 3.34
C PHE A 77 -7.62 -9.65 2.77
N LYS A 78 -8.42 -10.58 2.27
CA LYS A 78 -7.95 -11.85 1.74
C LYS A 78 -6.95 -11.68 0.59
N ILE A 79 -5.94 -12.53 0.55
CA ILE A 79 -4.96 -12.56 -0.53
C ILE A 79 -5.65 -12.82 -1.87
N LYS A 80 -5.34 -12.00 -2.87
CA LYS A 80 -5.69 -12.26 -4.26
C LYS A 80 -4.50 -12.98 -4.90
N LYS A 81 -4.73 -14.19 -5.43
CA LYS A 81 -3.68 -14.98 -6.06
C LYS A 81 -3.28 -14.38 -7.41
N THR A 82 -1.99 -14.44 -7.73
CA THR A 82 -1.50 -13.95 -9.02
C THR A 82 -1.74 -14.95 -10.14
N LYS A 83 -2.05 -14.42 -11.32
CA LYS A 83 -2.08 -15.19 -12.58
C LYS A 83 -0.96 -14.76 -13.52
N SER A 84 -0.42 -13.54 -13.33
CA SER A 84 0.62 -12.96 -14.18
C SER A 84 2.04 -13.28 -13.73
N GLY A 85 2.20 -13.74 -12.49
CA GLY A 85 3.50 -13.84 -11.84
C GLY A 85 3.86 -12.59 -11.05
N PHE A 86 3.19 -11.45 -11.31
CA PHE A 86 3.36 -10.23 -10.53
C PHE A 86 2.41 -10.21 -9.35
N SER A 87 2.90 -9.70 -8.23
CA SER A 87 2.07 -9.48 -7.04
C SER A 87 2.46 -8.17 -6.36
N TRP A 88 1.54 -7.67 -5.56
CA TRP A 88 1.71 -6.43 -4.81
C TRP A 88 1.59 -6.75 -3.34
N THR A 89 2.56 -6.29 -2.55
CA THR A 89 2.44 -6.32 -1.09
C THR A 89 2.13 -4.92 -0.63
N ILE A 90 1.04 -4.74 0.10
CA ILE A 90 0.60 -3.42 0.54
C ILE A 90 0.41 -3.40 2.05
N ASP A 91 0.99 -2.39 2.69
CA ASP A 91 0.73 -2.02 4.08
C ASP A 91 0.17 -0.59 4.04
N PRO A 92 -1.16 -0.44 4.15
CA PRO A 92 -1.80 0.86 3.99
C PRO A 92 -1.34 1.90 5.00
N ILE A 93 -1.12 1.49 6.23
CA ILE A 93 -0.56 2.37 7.27
C ILE A 93 0.47 1.57 8.07
N ASP A 94 1.74 1.78 7.72
CA ASP A 94 2.86 1.32 8.55
C ASP A 94 3.02 2.32 9.69
N GLY A 95 3.09 1.81 10.91
CA GLY A 95 3.12 2.66 12.08
C GLY A 95 1.72 3.11 12.49
N THR A 96 0.75 2.19 12.56
CA THR A 96 -0.63 2.50 12.95
C THR A 96 -0.69 3.19 14.32
N ARG A 97 0.19 2.81 15.26
CA ARG A 97 0.28 3.48 16.55
C ARG A 97 0.71 4.94 16.41
N SER A 98 1.69 5.20 15.55
CA SER A 98 2.12 6.58 15.23
C SER A 98 0.97 7.37 14.61
N PHE A 99 0.22 6.75 13.72
CA PHE A 99 -0.96 7.37 13.10
C PHE A 99 -1.99 7.77 14.16
N ILE A 100 -2.30 6.86 15.09
CA ILE A 100 -3.31 7.09 16.14
C ILE A 100 -2.94 8.25 17.05
N ILE A 101 -1.66 8.37 17.43
CA ILE A 101 -1.19 9.44 18.33
C ILE A 101 -0.89 10.76 17.61
N GLY A 102 -1.13 10.81 16.31
CA GLY A 102 -0.91 12.04 15.54
C GLY A 102 0.54 12.31 15.16
N SER A 103 1.43 11.32 15.24
CA SER A 103 2.80 11.47 14.77
C SER A 103 2.83 11.52 13.24
N PRO A 104 3.66 12.40 12.64
CA PRO A 104 3.73 12.52 11.18
C PRO A 104 4.54 11.40 10.49
N THR A 105 5.04 10.42 11.23
CA THR A 105 5.99 9.42 10.73
C THR A 105 5.35 8.14 10.19
N TRP A 106 4.02 8.02 10.21
CA TRP A 106 3.36 6.89 9.59
C TRP A 106 3.48 6.96 8.06
N SER A 107 3.41 5.80 7.42
CA SER A 107 3.67 5.71 5.99
C SER A 107 2.78 4.67 5.31
N ASN A 108 2.72 4.73 3.99
CA ASN A 108 2.16 3.68 3.15
C ASN A 108 3.34 2.92 2.55
N LEU A 109 3.34 1.59 2.66
CA LEU A 109 4.37 0.74 2.08
C LEU A 109 3.76 -0.11 0.97
N ILE A 110 4.37 -0.07 -0.20
CA ILE A 110 3.89 -0.82 -1.36
C ILE A 110 5.08 -1.41 -2.09
N SER A 111 5.05 -2.71 -2.36
CA SER A 111 6.08 -3.34 -3.18
C SER A 111 5.47 -4.08 -4.36
N VAL A 112 6.19 -4.07 -5.46
CA VAL A 112 5.89 -4.90 -6.63
C VAL A 112 6.86 -6.08 -6.61
N ASN A 113 6.31 -7.28 -6.69
CA ASN A 113 7.07 -8.52 -6.66
C ASN A 113 6.86 -9.27 -7.98
N TYR A 114 7.93 -9.88 -8.49
CA TYR A 114 7.83 -10.77 -9.64
C TYR A 114 8.31 -12.16 -9.22
N LYS A 115 7.41 -13.14 -9.34
CA LYS A 115 7.65 -14.51 -8.88
C LYS A 115 8.22 -14.53 -7.46
N ASN A 116 7.55 -13.81 -6.57
CA ASN A 116 7.89 -13.69 -5.14
C ASN A 116 9.22 -12.97 -4.85
N THR A 117 9.84 -12.32 -5.84
CA THR A 117 11.05 -11.52 -5.64
C THR A 117 10.68 -10.04 -5.66
N PRO A 118 10.92 -9.28 -4.56
CA PRO A 118 10.69 -7.84 -4.56
C PRO A 118 11.52 -7.16 -5.64
N THR A 119 10.87 -6.32 -6.45
CA THR A 119 11.50 -5.66 -7.61
C THR A 119 11.46 -4.15 -7.52
N LEU A 120 10.33 -3.61 -7.08
CA LEU A 120 10.12 -2.18 -6.91
C LEU A 120 9.50 -1.93 -5.55
N GLY A 121 9.82 -0.80 -4.94
CA GLY A 121 9.26 -0.43 -3.64
C GLY A 121 8.93 1.04 -3.56
N LEU A 122 7.88 1.36 -2.81
CA LEU A 122 7.43 2.72 -2.54
C LEU A 122 7.18 2.87 -1.04
N VAL A 123 7.73 3.94 -0.47
CA VAL A 123 7.40 4.41 0.86
C VAL A 123 6.86 5.83 0.71
N ASN A 124 5.59 6.04 1.06
CA ASN A 124 4.97 7.36 1.01
C ASN A 124 4.68 7.83 2.43
N PHE A 125 5.13 9.05 2.74
CA PHE A 125 4.87 9.73 4.02
C PHE A 125 3.90 10.90 3.77
N PRO A 126 2.59 10.69 3.84
CA PRO A 126 1.62 11.75 3.53
C PRO A 126 1.81 13.02 4.34
N MET A 127 2.04 12.89 5.65
CA MET A 127 2.17 14.06 6.53
C MET A 127 3.44 14.85 6.30
N LEU A 128 4.50 14.21 5.79
CA LEU A 128 5.77 14.86 5.46
C LEU A 128 5.83 15.33 4.01
N LYS A 129 4.82 14.97 3.20
CA LYS A 129 4.75 15.27 1.75
C LYS A 129 6.01 14.81 1.01
N LYS A 130 6.47 13.63 1.35
CA LYS A 130 7.66 13.00 0.76
C LYS A 130 7.37 11.54 0.45
N TYR A 131 7.99 11.03 -0.60
CA TYR A 131 7.98 9.61 -0.87
C TYR A 131 9.30 9.18 -1.50
N TYR A 132 9.59 7.89 -1.36
CA TYR A 132 10.79 7.27 -1.90
C TYR A 132 10.36 6.07 -2.71
N ILE A 133 10.93 5.92 -3.89
CA ILE A 133 10.65 4.81 -4.79
C ILE A 133 11.97 4.25 -5.29
N THR A 134 12.09 2.90 -5.29
CA THR A 134 13.30 2.20 -5.70
C THR A 134 12.97 1.13 -6.72
N GLY A 135 13.99 0.75 -7.45
CA GLY A 135 13.88 -0.32 -8.43
C GLY A 135 14.92 -0.20 -9.55
#